data_b66da0bd8d64a53e7ea575288ce8e3e3
#
_entry.id   b66da0bd8d64a53e7ea575288ce8e3e3
#
_cell.length_a   1.000
_cell.length_b   1.000
_cell.length_c   1.000
_cell.angle_alpha   90.00
_cell.angle_beta   90.00
_cell.angle_gamma   90.00
#
_symmetry.space_group_name_H-M   'P 1'
#
loop_
_entity.id
_entity.type
_entity.pdbx_description
1 polymer ?
#
loop_
_entity_poly.entity_id
_entity_poly.type
_entity_poly.pdbx_seq_one_letter_code
_entity_poly.pdbx_strand_id
1 'polypeptide(L)'
;KITTDDVIFSFKTLTEKGHPFYKSYFRDIENVEKITEKEVKFTFKKNGNRELPLIIAEGLPILSKDYWSKNDFTKASLNPPIGSGPYKIKKVDPGRSITYERYEDYWAKNLPINRGKYNFNEIRFDYYRDQTVAMEAFKAGSYDFRFENQAKSWAINYSFPAKKNDLVVVEEIEHEQPTGMQGFAFNTRKEIFKDRRVREALAYAFDFEWSNRNLFFGAYTRTNSYFSNSELASSGLPSEEELEILIKYKNEIPKEVLTKIYKAPSTENANNLRE
;
A
#
# COMPACT_ATOMS: atom_id res chain seq x y z
N LYS A 1 0.85 -28.95 -4.00
CA LYS A 1 2.11 -28.48 -4.62
C LYS A 1 1.76 -27.57 -5.77
N ILE A 2 2.36 -26.36 -5.81
CA ILE A 2 2.17 -25.41 -6.91
C ILE A 2 2.83 -25.98 -8.17
N THR A 3 2.15 -25.85 -9.29
CA THR A 3 2.57 -26.31 -10.62
C THR A 3 2.55 -25.16 -11.63
N THR A 4 3.14 -25.36 -12.79
CA THR A 4 3.08 -24.40 -13.90
C THR A 4 1.64 -24.20 -14.41
N ASP A 5 0.81 -25.25 -14.29
CA ASP A 5 -0.61 -25.15 -14.63
C ASP A 5 -1.37 -24.22 -13.68
N ASP A 6 -1.01 -24.17 -12.37
CA ASP A 6 -1.60 -23.24 -11.42
C ASP A 6 -1.23 -21.78 -11.77
N VAL A 7 0.01 -21.53 -12.22
CA VAL A 7 0.46 -20.19 -12.62
C VAL A 7 -0.34 -19.69 -13.83
N ILE A 8 -0.44 -20.51 -14.88
CA ILE A 8 -1.19 -20.15 -16.10
C ILE A 8 -2.67 -19.97 -15.79
N PHE A 9 -3.24 -20.87 -14.99
CA PHE A 9 -4.62 -20.79 -14.57
C PHE A 9 -4.89 -19.50 -13.79
N SER A 10 -3.99 -19.14 -12.87
CA SER A 10 -4.10 -17.92 -12.06
C SER A 10 -4.13 -16.67 -12.92
N PHE A 11 -3.16 -16.55 -13.83
CA PHE A 11 -3.08 -15.42 -14.75
C PHE A 11 -4.38 -15.27 -15.57
N LYS A 12 -4.86 -16.35 -16.19
CA LYS A 12 -6.09 -16.33 -16.97
C LYS A 12 -7.30 -15.98 -16.12
N THR A 13 -7.47 -16.65 -14.99
CA THR A 13 -8.62 -16.42 -14.11
C THR A 13 -8.67 -14.99 -13.59
N LEU A 14 -7.53 -14.44 -13.15
CA LEU A 14 -7.47 -13.08 -12.61
C LEU A 14 -7.69 -12.01 -13.69
N THR A 15 -7.16 -12.21 -14.90
CA THR A 15 -7.34 -11.23 -15.99
C THR A 15 -8.72 -11.29 -16.62
N GLU A 16 -9.38 -12.44 -16.62
CA GLU A 16 -10.71 -12.65 -17.23
C GLU A 16 -11.85 -12.41 -16.23
N LYS A 17 -11.71 -12.90 -15.00
CA LYS A 17 -12.78 -12.98 -13.98
C LYS A 17 -12.46 -12.22 -12.70
N GLY A 18 -11.21 -11.80 -12.51
CA GLY A 18 -10.77 -11.05 -11.33
C GLY A 18 -11.17 -9.58 -11.37
N HIS A 19 -10.69 -8.83 -10.37
CA HIS A 19 -10.90 -7.39 -10.35
C HIS A 19 -10.34 -6.74 -11.63
N PRO A 20 -11.03 -5.76 -12.24
CA PRO A 20 -10.60 -5.08 -13.48
C PRO A 20 -9.17 -4.56 -13.48
N PHE A 21 -8.63 -4.30 -12.29
CA PHE A 21 -7.23 -3.93 -12.07
C PHE A 21 -6.26 -4.94 -12.71
N TYR A 22 -6.46 -6.24 -12.55
CA TYR A 22 -5.57 -7.27 -13.11
C TYR A 22 -5.51 -7.21 -14.63
N LYS A 23 -6.66 -7.05 -15.28
CA LYS A 23 -6.74 -6.90 -16.73
C LYS A 23 -6.01 -5.66 -17.22
N SER A 24 -6.14 -4.54 -16.51
CA SER A 24 -5.46 -3.29 -16.85
C SER A 24 -3.96 -3.37 -16.59
N TYR A 25 -3.57 -3.95 -15.46
CA TYR A 25 -2.19 -3.99 -15.00
C TYR A 25 -1.32 -4.95 -15.83
N PHE A 26 -1.89 -6.10 -16.21
CA PHE A 26 -1.22 -7.11 -17.03
C PHE A 26 -1.49 -6.99 -18.54
N ARG A 27 -2.05 -5.87 -19.00
CA ARG A 27 -2.44 -5.65 -20.41
C ARG A 27 -1.30 -5.78 -21.42
N ASP A 28 -0.05 -5.60 -20.98
CA ASP A 28 1.14 -5.66 -21.81
C ASP A 28 1.80 -7.04 -21.81
N ILE A 29 1.15 -8.04 -21.21
CA ILE A 29 1.49 -9.44 -21.42
C ILE A 29 0.79 -9.93 -22.70
N GLU A 30 1.57 -10.42 -23.63
CA GLU A 30 1.08 -10.91 -24.92
C GLU A 30 0.71 -12.40 -24.85
N ASN A 31 1.56 -13.20 -24.19
CA ASN A 31 1.35 -14.64 -24.07
C ASN A 31 1.92 -15.19 -22.77
N VAL A 32 1.28 -16.26 -22.28
CA VAL A 32 1.74 -17.06 -21.14
C VAL A 32 1.65 -18.53 -21.51
N GLU A 33 2.79 -19.20 -21.56
CA GLU A 33 2.89 -20.58 -22.02
C GLU A 33 3.71 -21.47 -21.07
N LYS A 34 3.34 -22.74 -20.99
CA LYS A 34 4.08 -23.76 -20.28
C LYS A 34 5.22 -24.25 -21.14
N ILE A 35 6.46 -24.15 -20.65
CA ILE A 35 7.64 -24.69 -21.32
C ILE A 35 7.96 -26.09 -20.78
N THR A 36 7.96 -26.23 -19.44
CA THR A 36 8.18 -27.52 -18.77
C THR A 36 7.24 -27.65 -17.55
N GLU A 37 7.34 -28.73 -16.82
CA GLU A 37 6.62 -28.89 -15.55
C GLU A 37 7.03 -27.90 -14.45
N LYS A 38 8.13 -27.15 -14.65
CA LYS A 38 8.66 -26.19 -13.67
C LYS A 38 8.93 -24.81 -14.26
N GLU A 39 8.61 -24.61 -15.56
CA GLU A 39 8.94 -23.38 -16.26
C GLU A 39 7.75 -22.84 -17.02
N VAL A 40 7.41 -21.58 -16.75
CA VAL A 40 6.39 -20.80 -17.44
C VAL A 40 7.05 -19.61 -18.09
N LYS A 41 6.74 -19.35 -19.36
CA LYS A 41 7.24 -18.21 -20.10
C LYS A 41 6.15 -17.17 -20.25
N PHE A 42 6.45 -15.92 -19.84
CA PHE A 42 5.65 -14.75 -20.12
C PHE A 42 6.29 -13.96 -21.25
N THR A 43 5.53 -13.68 -22.30
CA THR A 43 5.95 -12.84 -23.42
C THR A 43 5.31 -11.48 -23.30
N PHE A 44 6.11 -10.42 -23.38
CA PHE A 44 5.67 -9.04 -23.21
C PHE A 44 5.62 -8.31 -24.56
N LYS A 45 4.72 -7.34 -24.68
CA LYS A 45 4.67 -6.44 -25.84
C LYS A 45 5.94 -5.62 -25.93
N LYS A 46 6.42 -5.37 -27.16
CA LYS A 46 7.70 -4.72 -27.43
C LYS A 46 7.90 -3.36 -26.77
N ASN A 47 6.82 -2.57 -26.61
CA ASN A 47 6.85 -1.24 -26.00
C ASN A 47 6.03 -1.19 -24.72
N GLY A 48 5.91 -2.31 -24.01
CA GLY A 48 5.16 -2.42 -22.77
C GLY A 48 5.90 -1.89 -21.54
N ASN A 49 5.24 -2.02 -20.39
CA ASN A 49 5.82 -1.64 -19.11
C ASN A 49 7.08 -2.47 -18.78
N ARG A 50 8.23 -1.80 -18.60
CA ARG A 50 9.52 -2.45 -18.31
C ARG A 50 9.56 -3.11 -16.93
N GLU A 51 8.74 -2.67 -15.99
CA GLU A 51 8.67 -3.23 -14.64
C GLU A 51 7.78 -4.47 -14.55
N LEU A 52 7.06 -4.79 -15.61
CA LEU A 52 6.07 -5.87 -15.63
C LEU A 52 6.63 -7.25 -15.22
N PRO A 53 7.88 -7.62 -15.53
CA PRO A 53 8.45 -8.86 -15.01
C PRO A 53 8.54 -8.91 -13.49
N LEU A 54 8.91 -7.81 -12.82
CA LEU A 54 8.96 -7.70 -11.37
C LEU A 54 7.55 -7.70 -10.79
N ILE A 55 6.64 -6.96 -11.40
CA ILE A 55 5.23 -6.88 -11.01
C ILE A 55 4.56 -8.25 -11.01
N ILE A 56 4.85 -9.08 -12.02
CA ILE A 56 4.32 -10.45 -12.08
C ILE A 56 4.94 -11.33 -11.00
N ALA A 57 6.26 -11.22 -10.82
CA ALA A 57 6.96 -12.04 -9.85
C ALA A 57 6.50 -11.78 -8.41
N GLU A 58 6.13 -10.55 -8.08
CA GLU A 58 5.66 -10.15 -6.77
C GLU A 58 4.12 -10.20 -6.63
N GLY A 59 3.42 -9.70 -7.64
CA GLY A 59 2.01 -9.34 -7.55
C GLY A 59 1.01 -10.30 -8.19
N LEU A 60 1.45 -11.42 -8.79
CA LEU A 60 0.52 -12.43 -9.33
C LEU A 60 0.15 -13.47 -8.25
N PRO A 61 -1.03 -13.40 -7.62
CA PRO A 61 -1.47 -14.42 -6.68
C PRO A 61 -1.63 -15.77 -7.38
N ILE A 62 -1.01 -16.81 -6.84
CA ILE A 62 -1.11 -18.14 -7.43
C ILE A 62 -2.28 -18.90 -6.80
N LEU A 63 -3.26 -19.21 -7.62
CA LEU A 63 -4.48 -19.92 -7.27
C LEU A 63 -4.31 -21.42 -7.54
N SER A 64 -4.90 -22.29 -6.70
CA SER A 64 -4.96 -23.73 -6.98
C SER A 64 -5.93 -24.01 -8.12
N LYS A 65 -5.45 -24.46 -9.26
CA LYS A 65 -6.28 -24.87 -10.41
C LYS A 65 -7.25 -25.99 -10.02
N ASP A 66 -6.78 -26.98 -9.25
CA ASP A 66 -7.62 -28.10 -8.81
C ASP A 66 -8.79 -27.63 -7.94
N TYR A 67 -8.56 -26.70 -7.03
CA TYR A 67 -9.62 -26.13 -6.19
C TYR A 67 -10.60 -25.29 -7.00
N TRP A 68 -10.10 -24.34 -7.78
CA TRP A 68 -10.94 -23.37 -8.47
C TRP A 68 -11.60 -23.90 -9.75
N SER A 69 -11.15 -25.02 -10.31
CA SER A 69 -11.89 -25.70 -11.37
C SER A 69 -13.16 -26.41 -10.86
N LYS A 70 -13.23 -26.68 -9.55
CA LYS A 70 -14.38 -27.28 -8.88
C LYS A 70 -15.27 -26.23 -8.18
N ASN A 71 -14.79 -25.01 -8.04
CA ASN A 71 -15.48 -23.92 -7.34
C ASN A 71 -15.56 -22.68 -8.24
N ASP A 72 -16.70 -22.02 -8.25
CA ASP A 72 -16.90 -20.81 -9.05
C ASP A 72 -16.14 -19.62 -8.44
N PHE A 73 -15.09 -19.17 -9.12
CA PHE A 73 -14.25 -18.05 -8.69
C PHE A 73 -15.03 -16.73 -8.56
N THR A 74 -16.13 -16.57 -9.27
CA THR A 74 -16.92 -15.33 -9.28
C THR A 74 -17.93 -15.23 -8.14
N LYS A 75 -18.15 -16.33 -7.40
CA LYS A 75 -19.10 -16.38 -6.29
C LYS A 75 -18.41 -16.21 -4.96
N ALA A 76 -19.02 -15.39 -4.11
CA ALA A 76 -18.61 -15.33 -2.70
C ALA A 76 -18.88 -16.67 -2.01
N SER A 77 -17.92 -17.15 -1.23
CA SER A 77 -18.01 -18.41 -0.50
C SER A 77 -17.41 -18.25 0.90
N LEU A 78 -18.00 -18.95 1.86
CA LEU A 78 -17.43 -19.11 3.21
C LEU A 78 -16.47 -20.33 3.30
N ASN A 79 -16.38 -21.13 2.23
CA ASN A 79 -15.44 -22.22 2.17
C ASN A 79 -14.02 -21.67 1.94
N PRO A 80 -13.08 -21.91 2.87
CA PRO A 80 -11.75 -21.38 2.75
C PRO A 80 -11.03 -21.90 1.50
N PRO A 81 -10.44 -21.01 0.68
CA PRO A 81 -9.59 -21.45 -0.43
C PRO A 81 -8.29 -22.05 0.09
N ILE A 82 -7.70 -22.94 -0.73
CA ILE A 82 -6.39 -23.50 -0.44
C ILE A 82 -5.31 -22.45 -0.75
N GLY A 83 -4.50 -22.13 0.26
CA GLY A 83 -3.34 -21.26 0.14
C GLY A 83 -2.01 -22.04 0.19
N SER A 84 -0.90 -21.37 -0.08
CA SER A 84 0.46 -21.91 0.00
C SER A 84 1.31 -21.24 1.09
N GLY A 85 0.71 -20.36 1.87
CA GLY A 85 1.35 -19.59 2.93
C GLY A 85 1.56 -20.36 4.25
N PRO A 86 2.18 -19.70 5.24
CA PRO A 86 2.46 -20.30 6.54
C PRO A 86 1.24 -20.48 7.44
N TYR A 87 0.13 -19.85 7.08
CA TYR A 87 -1.16 -19.97 7.79
C TYR A 87 -2.25 -20.40 6.85
N LYS A 88 -3.19 -21.18 7.37
CA LYS A 88 -4.45 -21.57 6.71
C LYS A 88 -5.65 -21.09 7.53
N ILE A 89 -6.77 -20.85 6.88
CA ILE A 89 -7.99 -20.47 7.58
C ILE A 89 -8.50 -21.67 8.39
N LYS A 90 -8.61 -21.50 9.70
CA LYS A 90 -9.17 -22.49 10.62
C LYS A 90 -10.67 -22.35 10.77
N LYS A 91 -11.14 -21.10 10.91
CA LYS A 91 -12.54 -20.79 11.18
C LYS A 91 -12.92 -19.43 10.60
N VAL A 92 -14.09 -19.35 10.01
CA VAL A 92 -14.75 -18.10 9.64
C VAL A 92 -16.03 -17.98 10.46
N ASP A 93 -16.19 -16.85 11.17
CA ASP A 93 -17.44 -16.44 11.80
C ASP A 93 -17.93 -15.21 11.04
N PRO A 94 -18.93 -15.34 10.15
CA PRO A 94 -19.32 -14.30 9.20
C PRO A 94 -19.66 -12.98 9.88
N GLY A 95 -19.03 -11.90 9.44
CA GLY A 95 -19.23 -10.56 9.98
C GLY A 95 -18.61 -10.30 11.36
N ARG A 96 -17.95 -11.29 11.95
CA ARG A 96 -17.35 -11.19 13.30
C ARG A 96 -15.86 -11.43 13.32
N SER A 97 -15.41 -12.62 12.84
CA SER A 97 -13.98 -12.94 12.92
C SER A 97 -13.54 -13.95 11.89
N ILE A 98 -12.22 -13.93 11.60
CA ILE A 98 -11.53 -14.99 10.88
C ILE A 98 -10.37 -15.44 11.75
N THR A 99 -10.25 -16.75 11.96
CA THR A 99 -9.13 -17.37 12.70
C THR A 99 -8.27 -18.14 11.71
N TYR A 100 -7.00 -17.85 11.73
CA TYR A 100 -5.96 -18.58 11.01
C TYR A 100 -5.20 -19.48 11.98
N GLU A 101 -4.80 -20.66 11.53
CA GLU A 101 -3.87 -21.53 12.26
C GLU A 101 -2.59 -21.74 11.46
N ARG A 102 -1.48 -21.85 12.17
CA ARG A 102 -0.18 -22.11 11.55
C ARG A 102 -0.20 -23.48 10.87
N TYR A 103 0.34 -23.51 9.63
CA TYR A 103 0.48 -24.74 8.89
C TYR A 103 1.83 -25.39 9.23
N GLU A 104 1.80 -26.46 10.02
CA GLU A 104 3.01 -27.12 10.51
C GLU A 104 3.90 -27.68 9.40
N ASP A 105 3.29 -28.12 8.29
CA ASP A 105 3.99 -28.62 7.09
C ASP A 105 4.30 -27.53 6.06
N TYR A 106 4.37 -26.27 6.50
CA TYR A 106 4.70 -25.18 5.61
C TYR A 106 6.04 -25.42 4.92
N TRP A 107 6.03 -25.49 3.59
CA TRP A 107 7.17 -25.88 2.75
C TRP A 107 8.42 -24.99 2.94
N ALA A 108 8.23 -23.72 3.28
CA ALA A 108 9.29 -22.73 3.39
C ALA A 108 9.72 -22.46 4.84
N LYS A 109 9.22 -23.21 5.83
CA LYS A 109 9.50 -22.95 7.26
C LYS A 109 11.00 -22.96 7.62
N ASN A 110 11.78 -23.77 6.92
CA ASN A 110 13.22 -23.92 7.18
C ASN A 110 14.11 -23.03 6.29
N LEU A 111 13.53 -22.24 5.38
CA LEU A 111 14.31 -21.31 4.58
C LEU A 111 14.92 -20.21 5.47
N PRO A 112 16.15 -19.78 5.23
CA PRO A 112 16.83 -18.76 6.04
C PRO A 112 16.00 -17.50 6.26
N ILE A 113 15.30 -17.04 5.22
CA ILE A 113 14.45 -15.82 5.25
C ILE A 113 13.25 -15.96 6.21
N ASN A 114 12.82 -17.17 6.54
CA ASN A 114 11.64 -17.44 7.38
C ASN A 114 12.00 -17.85 8.80
N ARG A 115 13.30 -17.98 9.13
CA ARG A 115 13.71 -18.30 10.50
C ARG A 115 13.31 -17.19 11.46
N GLY A 116 12.69 -17.56 12.58
CA GLY A 116 12.18 -16.61 13.57
C GLY A 116 10.87 -15.90 13.19
N LYS A 117 10.23 -16.30 12.07
CA LYS A 117 8.93 -15.78 11.64
C LYS A 117 7.80 -16.79 11.92
N TYR A 118 6.56 -16.32 11.84
CA TYR A 118 5.34 -17.16 11.96
C TYR A 118 5.25 -17.89 13.30
N ASN A 119 5.53 -17.18 14.39
CA ASN A 119 5.66 -17.75 15.74
C ASN A 119 4.33 -18.08 16.42
N PHE A 120 3.24 -17.44 16.02
CA PHE A 120 1.92 -17.67 16.62
C PHE A 120 1.28 -18.93 16.08
N ASN A 121 0.67 -19.74 16.97
CA ASN A 121 -0.08 -20.93 16.55
C ASN A 121 -1.39 -20.54 15.87
N GLU A 122 -2.04 -19.51 16.40
CA GLU A 122 -3.28 -18.96 15.87
C GLU A 122 -3.20 -17.44 15.78
N ILE A 123 -3.80 -16.88 14.75
CA ILE A 123 -4.00 -15.43 14.56
C ILE A 123 -5.47 -15.22 14.28
N ARG A 124 -6.13 -14.43 15.11
CA ARG A 124 -7.54 -14.11 14.97
C ARG A 124 -7.70 -12.63 14.59
N PHE A 125 -8.46 -12.36 13.55
CA PHE A 125 -8.88 -11.02 13.17
C PHE A 125 -10.34 -10.83 13.56
N ASP A 126 -10.59 -9.87 14.45
CA ASP A 126 -11.92 -9.47 14.86
C ASP A 126 -12.37 -8.23 14.10
N TYR A 127 -13.58 -8.26 13.57
CA TYR A 127 -14.18 -7.17 12.80
C TYR A 127 -15.19 -6.42 13.64
N TYR A 128 -15.02 -5.12 13.73
CA TYR A 128 -15.90 -4.23 14.47
C TYR A 128 -16.64 -3.29 13.51
N ARG A 129 -17.83 -2.87 13.90
CA ARG A 129 -18.67 -1.98 13.10
C ARG A 129 -17.97 -0.65 12.78
N ASP A 130 -17.27 -0.11 13.77
CA ASP A 130 -16.55 1.15 13.67
C ASP A 130 -15.32 1.18 14.59
N GLN A 131 -14.48 2.18 14.41
CA GLN A 131 -13.21 2.32 15.13
C GLN A 131 -13.40 2.65 16.62
N THR A 132 -14.51 3.28 17.00
CA THR A 132 -14.81 3.58 18.41
C THR A 132 -15.09 2.31 19.18
N VAL A 133 -15.95 1.45 18.62
CA VAL A 133 -16.24 0.12 19.20
C VAL A 133 -14.98 -0.74 19.25
N ALA A 134 -14.16 -0.72 18.20
CA ALA A 134 -12.89 -1.44 18.19
C ALA A 134 -11.93 -0.94 19.29
N MET A 135 -11.85 0.38 19.51
CA MET A 135 -11.01 0.95 20.57
C MET A 135 -11.50 0.55 21.96
N GLU A 136 -12.80 0.60 22.22
CA GLU A 136 -13.35 0.18 23.51
C GLU A 136 -13.15 -1.32 23.77
N ALA A 137 -13.25 -2.16 22.73
CA ALA A 137 -12.93 -3.58 22.82
C ALA A 137 -11.45 -3.82 23.13
N PHE A 138 -10.54 -3.01 22.56
CA PHE A 138 -9.10 -3.05 22.90
C PHE A 138 -8.85 -2.68 24.36
N LYS A 139 -9.44 -1.59 24.83
CA LYS A 139 -9.34 -1.15 26.24
C LYS A 139 -9.87 -2.21 27.21
N ALA A 140 -10.86 -2.98 26.79
CA ALA A 140 -11.43 -4.10 27.56
C ALA A 140 -10.61 -5.39 27.46
N GLY A 141 -9.49 -5.42 26.70
CA GLY A 141 -8.65 -6.59 26.53
C GLY A 141 -9.28 -7.68 25.65
N SER A 142 -10.19 -7.32 24.74
CA SER A 142 -10.86 -8.30 23.87
C SER A 142 -9.95 -8.81 22.75
N TYR A 143 -8.86 -8.10 22.45
CA TYR A 143 -7.81 -8.49 21.52
C TYR A 143 -6.46 -7.86 21.92
N ASP A 144 -5.35 -8.46 21.47
CA ASP A 144 -4.02 -8.21 22.01
C ASP A 144 -3.20 -7.19 21.24
N PHE A 145 -3.48 -6.96 19.96
CA PHE A 145 -2.71 -6.10 19.09
C PHE A 145 -3.59 -5.15 18.29
N ARG A 146 -3.21 -3.87 18.28
CA ARG A 146 -3.86 -2.84 17.49
C ARG A 146 -2.81 -2.01 16.75
N PHE A 147 -2.99 -1.89 15.46
CA PHE A 147 -2.29 -0.89 14.65
C PHE A 147 -3.14 0.39 14.61
N GLU A 148 -2.56 1.51 15.06
CA GLU A 148 -3.25 2.80 15.07
C GLU A 148 -2.69 3.71 13.99
N ASN A 149 -3.53 4.10 13.04
CA ASN A 149 -3.19 4.97 11.92
C ASN A 149 -3.96 6.30 11.91
N GLN A 150 -4.72 6.58 12.96
CA GLN A 150 -5.47 7.82 13.09
C GLN A 150 -4.80 8.74 14.10
N ALA A 151 -4.26 9.88 13.63
CA ALA A 151 -3.57 10.86 14.45
C ALA A 151 -4.37 11.29 15.70
N LYS A 152 -5.66 11.58 15.53
CA LYS A 152 -6.55 11.92 16.65
C LYS A 152 -6.66 10.79 17.66
N SER A 153 -6.87 9.56 17.21
CA SER A 153 -6.98 8.39 18.09
C SER A 153 -5.68 8.16 18.85
N TRP A 154 -4.55 8.21 18.17
CA TRP A 154 -3.22 8.13 18.78
C TRP A 154 -3.03 9.16 19.88
N ALA A 155 -3.37 10.42 19.63
CA ALA A 155 -3.15 11.51 20.56
C ALA A 155 -4.03 11.45 21.82
N ILE A 156 -5.29 10.93 21.73
CA ILE A 156 -6.24 11.10 22.83
C ILE A 156 -6.78 9.79 23.43
N ASN A 157 -6.70 8.64 22.74
CA ASN A 157 -7.38 7.43 23.18
C ASN A 157 -6.54 6.50 24.06
N TYR A 158 -5.23 6.70 24.13
CA TYR A 158 -4.29 5.80 24.82
C TYR A 158 -4.01 6.19 26.29
N SER A 159 -4.93 6.93 26.93
CA SER A 159 -4.87 7.23 28.35
C SER A 159 -5.98 6.49 29.11
N PHE A 160 -5.79 5.19 29.34
CA PHE A 160 -6.75 4.32 30.03
C PHE A 160 -6.06 3.44 31.09
N PRO A 161 -6.82 2.81 32.02
CA PRO A 161 -6.24 2.13 33.16
C PRO A 161 -5.19 1.06 32.83
N ALA A 162 -5.43 0.20 31.84
CA ALA A 162 -4.48 -0.85 31.47
C ALA A 162 -3.16 -0.26 30.98
N LYS A 163 -3.16 0.87 30.21
CA LYS A 163 -1.94 1.58 29.83
C LYS A 163 -1.22 2.18 31.05
N LYS A 164 -1.97 2.77 31.97
CA LYS A 164 -1.39 3.37 33.21
C LYS A 164 -0.76 2.33 34.13
N ASN A 165 -1.22 1.09 34.06
CA ASN A 165 -0.74 -0.03 34.86
C ASN A 165 0.27 -0.92 34.08
N ASP A 166 0.83 -0.42 32.97
CA ASP A 166 1.81 -1.10 32.13
C ASP A 166 1.38 -2.47 31.58
N LEU A 167 0.06 -2.70 31.50
CA LEU A 167 -0.52 -3.90 30.87
C LEU A 167 -0.65 -3.73 29.35
N VAL A 168 -0.51 -2.51 28.83
CA VAL A 168 -0.50 -2.18 27.41
C VAL A 168 0.70 -1.33 27.08
N VAL A 169 1.51 -1.78 26.13
CA VAL A 169 2.61 -1.00 25.55
C VAL A 169 2.08 -0.21 24.35
N VAL A 170 2.42 1.08 24.27
CA VAL A 170 2.14 1.94 23.13
C VAL A 170 3.47 2.42 22.59
N GLU A 171 3.77 2.10 21.34
CA GLU A 171 5.07 2.32 20.73
C GLU A 171 4.90 2.94 19.35
N GLU A 172 5.74 3.94 19.04
CA GLU A 172 5.92 4.48 17.71
C GLU A 172 7.15 3.82 17.09
N ILE A 173 6.93 3.09 16.00
CA ILE A 173 8.00 2.33 15.34
C ILE A 173 8.47 3.12 14.12
N GLU A 174 9.65 3.69 14.21
CA GLU A 174 10.31 4.35 13.09
C GLU A 174 10.68 3.34 12.00
N HIS A 175 10.54 3.74 10.75
CA HIS A 175 10.88 2.91 9.61
C HIS A 175 11.34 3.76 8.41
N GLU A 176 12.14 3.16 7.53
CA GLU A 176 12.66 3.76 6.30
C GLU A 176 11.89 3.34 5.04
N GLN A 177 10.66 2.85 5.20
CA GLN A 177 9.85 2.48 4.04
C GLN A 177 9.39 3.72 3.30
N PRO A 178 9.45 3.74 1.95
CA PRO A 178 8.94 4.84 1.17
C PRO A 178 7.48 5.13 1.51
N THR A 179 7.16 6.41 1.72
CA THR A 179 5.79 6.84 1.97
C THR A 179 5.14 7.30 0.67
N GLY A 180 3.91 6.82 0.43
CA GLY A 180 3.12 7.29 -0.68
C GLY A 180 2.69 8.76 -0.50
N MET A 181 2.34 9.39 -1.61
CA MET A 181 1.79 10.74 -1.60
C MET A 181 0.27 10.69 -1.52
N GLN A 182 -0.31 11.33 -0.50
CA GLN A 182 -1.74 11.59 -0.43
C GLN A 182 -2.01 13.05 -0.83
N GLY A 183 -2.90 13.26 -1.79
CA GLY A 183 -3.18 14.60 -2.28
C GLY A 183 -4.40 14.68 -3.19
N PHE A 184 -4.79 15.88 -3.54
CA PHE A 184 -5.83 16.15 -4.53
C PHE A 184 -5.23 16.21 -5.94
N ALA A 185 -5.58 15.25 -6.79
CA ALA A 185 -5.16 15.23 -8.18
C ALA A 185 -6.07 16.12 -9.03
N PHE A 186 -5.53 17.20 -9.59
CA PHE A 186 -6.26 18.08 -10.50
C PHE A 186 -6.34 17.49 -11.92
N ASN A 187 -7.54 17.46 -12.49
CA ASN A 187 -7.71 17.07 -13.88
C ASN A 187 -7.26 18.21 -14.81
N THR A 188 -5.99 18.21 -15.19
CA THR A 188 -5.36 19.22 -16.04
C THR A 188 -5.89 19.25 -17.47
N ARG A 189 -6.79 18.34 -17.88
CA ARG A 189 -7.53 18.41 -19.14
C ARG A 189 -8.63 19.47 -19.10
N LYS A 190 -9.09 19.86 -17.90
CA LYS A 190 -9.99 20.99 -17.72
C LYS A 190 -9.22 22.30 -17.82
N GLU A 191 -9.76 23.27 -18.58
CA GLU A 191 -9.10 24.54 -18.87
C GLU A 191 -8.64 25.28 -17.63
N ILE A 192 -9.51 25.38 -16.62
CA ILE A 192 -9.22 26.07 -15.36
C ILE A 192 -7.99 25.48 -14.62
N PHE A 193 -7.72 24.18 -14.77
CA PHE A 193 -6.60 23.51 -14.09
C PHE A 193 -5.35 23.38 -14.97
N LYS A 194 -5.36 23.85 -16.21
CA LYS A 194 -4.14 23.96 -17.01
C LYS A 194 -3.20 25.02 -16.45
N ASP A 195 -3.73 26.11 -15.95
CA ASP A 195 -2.93 27.17 -15.33
C ASP A 195 -2.36 26.68 -13.98
N ARG A 196 -1.02 26.66 -13.90
CA ARG A 196 -0.30 26.28 -12.67
C ARG A 196 -0.66 27.17 -11.49
N ARG A 197 -0.87 28.48 -11.72
CA ARG A 197 -1.17 29.46 -10.66
C ARG A 197 -2.50 29.14 -9.96
N VAL A 198 -3.49 28.62 -10.70
CA VAL A 198 -4.77 28.17 -10.13
C VAL A 198 -4.55 26.99 -9.19
N ARG A 199 -3.75 26.01 -9.61
CA ARG A 199 -3.44 24.84 -8.76
C ARG A 199 -2.65 25.24 -7.51
N GLU A 200 -1.74 26.16 -7.64
CA GLU A 200 -0.96 26.71 -6.54
C GLU A 200 -1.83 27.51 -5.56
N ALA A 201 -2.74 28.35 -6.05
CA ALA A 201 -3.70 29.07 -5.23
C ALA A 201 -4.58 28.12 -4.41
N LEU A 202 -5.04 27.02 -5.01
CA LEU A 202 -5.80 25.99 -4.30
C LEU A 202 -4.97 25.26 -3.23
N ALA A 203 -3.66 25.10 -3.46
CA ALA A 203 -2.77 24.53 -2.46
C ALA A 203 -2.59 25.44 -1.24
N TYR A 204 -2.62 26.77 -1.43
CA TYR A 204 -2.66 27.75 -0.33
C TYR A 204 -4.01 27.80 0.38
N ALA A 205 -5.12 27.57 -0.35
CA ALA A 205 -6.45 27.51 0.26
C ALA A 205 -6.62 26.32 1.22
N PHE A 206 -5.83 25.26 1.05
CA PHE A 206 -5.71 24.18 2.02
C PHE A 206 -4.63 24.50 3.06
N ASP A 207 -5.04 25.09 4.17
CA ASP A 207 -4.14 25.42 5.28
C ASP A 207 -3.70 24.12 5.98
N PHE A 208 -2.63 23.52 5.44
CA PHE A 208 -2.07 22.28 5.98
C PHE A 208 -1.51 22.48 7.37
N GLU A 209 -0.79 23.56 7.62
CA GLU A 209 -0.11 23.83 8.87
C GLU A 209 -1.13 24.01 10.02
N TRP A 210 -2.21 24.74 9.76
CA TRP A 210 -3.32 24.85 10.71
C TRP A 210 -3.99 23.50 10.94
N SER A 211 -4.29 22.79 9.88
CA SER A 211 -4.93 21.47 9.94
C SER A 211 -4.07 20.46 10.70
N ASN A 212 -2.75 20.48 10.44
CA ASN A 212 -1.82 19.59 11.13
C ASN A 212 -1.78 19.88 12.63
N ARG A 213 -1.68 21.14 13.03
CA ARG A 213 -1.68 21.52 14.45
C ARG A 213 -3.01 21.21 15.16
N ASN A 214 -4.14 21.54 14.53
CA ASN A 214 -5.44 21.54 15.22
C ASN A 214 -6.26 20.28 15.02
N LEU A 215 -6.10 19.58 13.91
CA LEU A 215 -6.88 18.38 13.56
C LEU A 215 -6.05 17.09 13.63
N PHE A 216 -4.76 17.17 13.31
CA PHE A 216 -3.88 16.01 13.21
C PHE A 216 -2.81 15.95 14.31
N PHE A 217 -2.89 16.84 15.30
CA PHE A 217 -2.02 16.84 16.49
C PHE A 217 -0.51 16.89 16.16
N GLY A 218 -0.15 17.52 15.04
CA GLY A 218 1.24 17.61 14.59
C GLY A 218 1.81 16.32 13.97
N ALA A 219 0.98 15.29 13.78
CA ALA A 219 1.46 13.96 13.39
C ALA A 219 1.87 13.83 11.92
N TYR A 220 1.60 14.82 11.07
CA TYR A 220 1.91 14.72 9.64
C TYR A 220 2.98 15.69 9.19
N THR A 221 3.68 15.31 8.13
CA THR A 221 4.65 16.15 7.44
C THR A 221 4.14 16.50 6.05
N ARG A 222 4.27 17.76 5.62
CA ARG A 222 3.92 18.18 4.26
C ARG A 222 4.79 17.43 3.25
N THR A 223 4.16 16.76 2.29
CA THR A 223 4.87 16.01 1.27
C THR A 223 5.50 16.94 0.23
N ASN A 224 6.79 16.83 0.01
CA ASN A 224 7.57 17.61 -0.97
C ASN A 224 8.04 16.77 -2.17
N SER A 225 7.96 15.46 -2.10
CA SER A 225 8.35 14.53 -3.16
C SER A 225 7.34 13.40 -3.30
N TYR A 226 7.19 12.86 -4.51
CA TYR A 226 6.42 11.64 -4.77
C TYR A 226 7.06 10.40 -4.14
N PHE A 227 8.34 10.46 -3.82
CA PHE A 227 9.14 9.36 -3.27
C PHE A 227 9.62 9.67 -1.85
N SER A 228 8.83 10.40 -1.07
CA SER A 228 9.18 10.76 0.31
C SER A 228 9.59 9.55 1.14
N ASN A 229 10.53 9.75 2.05
CA ASN A 229 11.12 8.71 2.91
C ASN A 229 11.83 7.60 2.12
N SER A 230 12.47 7.96 1.03
CA SER A 230 13.32 7.04 0.25
C SER A 230 14.49 7.78 -0.38
N GLU A 231 15.48 7.04 -0.86
CA GLU A 231 16.63 7.57 -1.60
C GLU A 231 16.25 8.24 -2.93
N LEU A 232 15.04 7.98 -3.43
CA LEU A 232 14.51 8.60 -4.64
C LEU A 232 13.78 9.93 -4.36
N ALA A 233 13.67 10.34 -3.10
CA ALA A 233 13.05 11.61 -2.75
C ALA A 233 13.90 12.77 -3.29
N SER A 234 13.27 13.65 -4.09
CA SER A 234 13.95 14.85 -4.58
C SER A 234 14.31 15.77 -3.42
N SER A 235 15.55 16.20 -3.37
CA SER A 235 16.09 17.13 -2.38
C SER A 235 17.14 18.06 -3.00
N GLY A 236 17.20 19.30 -2.54
CA GLY A 236 18.20 20.24 -3.04
C GLY A 236 17.97 20.68 -4.49
N LEU A 237 19.06 21.10 -5.13
CA LEU A 237 19.14 21.36 -6.57
C LEU A 237 19.54 20.06 -7.29
N PRO A 238 19.26 19.95 -8.60
CA PRO A 238 19.69 18.79 -9.38
C PRO A 238 21.18 18.52 -9.26
N SER A 239 21.57 17.24 -9.15
CA SER A 239 22.95 16.80 -9.21
C SER A 239 23.57 17.05 -10.60
N GLU A 240 24.89 16.84 -10.75
CA GLU A 240 25.55 16.97 -12.05
C GLU A 240 24.97 16.01 -13.10
N GLU A 241 24.72 14.74 -12.69
CA GLU A 241 24.13 13.72 -13.56
C GLU A 241 22.69 14.06 -13.96
N GLU A 242 21.90 14.59 -13.01
CA GLU A 242 20.54 15.06 -13.30
C GLU A 242 20.55 16.26 -14.24
N LEU A 243 21.48 17.21 -14.06
CA LEU A 243 21.64 18.36 -14.94
C LEU A 243 21.99 17.96 -16.36
N GLU A 244 22.85 16.95 -16.60
CA GLU A 244 23.15 16.42 -17.94
C GLU A 244 21.91 15.98 -18.69
N ILE A 245 20.92 15.46 -17.98
CA ILE A 245 19.62 15.05 -18.54
C ILE A 245 18.73 16.26 -18.73
N LEU A 246 18.54 17.07 -17.69
CA LEU A 246 17.59 18.18 -17.66
C LEU A 246 17.92 19.31 -18.64
N ILE A 247 19.22 19.58 -18.89
CA ILE A 247 19.66 20.60 -19.83
C ILE A 247 19.17 20.33 -21.26
N LYS A 248 19.01 19.07 -21.63
CA LYS A 248 18.47 18.68 -22.95
C LYS A 248 17.04 19.18 -23.15
N TYR A 249 16.30 19.35 -22.05
CA TYR A 249 14.89 19.76 -21.98
C TYR A 249 14.69 21.18 -21.43
N LYS A 250 15.75 22.00 -21.34
CA LYS A 250 15.71 23.32 -20.71
C LYS A 250 14.65 24.28 -21.25
N ASN A 251 14.22 24.07 -22.50
CA ASN A 251 13.18 24.87 -23.12
C ASN A 251 11.75 24.33 -22.88
N GLU A 252 11.64 23.11 -22.34
CA GLU A 252 10.37 22.41 -22.10
C GLU A 252 10.02 22.35 -20.60
N ILE A 253 11.00 22.59 -19.73
CA ILE A 253 10.82 22.58 -18.27
C ILE A 253 10.87 24.01 -17.68
N PRO A 254 10.19 24.25 -16.54
CA PRO A 254 10.29 25.52 -15.84
C PRO A 254 11.74 25.82 -15.41
N LYS A 255 12.20 27.05 -15.57
CA LYS A 255 13.57 27.46 -15.18
C LYS A 255 13.86 27.21 -13.69
N GLU A 256 12.84 27.27 -12.87
CA GLU A 256 12.92 27.03 -11.42
C GLU A 256 13.43 25.63 -11.10
N VAL A 257 13.19 24.63 -11.95
CA VAL A 257 13.71 23.27 -11.76
C VAL A 257 15.23 23.26 -11.71
N LEU A 258 15.89 24.14 -12.44
CA LEU A 258 17.35 24.23 -12.48
C LEU A 258 17.95 25.20 -11.46
N THR A 259 17.15 26.06 -10.84
CA THR A 259 17.65 27.22 -10.10
C THR A 259 17.11 27.35 -8.68
N LYS A 260 16.06 26.60 -8.32
CA LYS A 260 15.41 26.70 -7.01
C LYS A 260 15.13 25.33 -6.43
N ILE A 261 15.39 25.20 -5.12
CA ILE A 261 14.93 24.04 -4.35
C ILE A 261 13.42 24.10 -4.28
N TYR A 262 12.76 23.02 -4.66
CA TYR A 262 11.31 22.91 -4.54
C TYR A 262 10.90 22.86 -3.07
N LYS A 263 9.88 23.66 -2.75
CA LYS A 263 9.16 23.59 -1.46
C LYS A 263 7.66 23.62 -1.77
N ALA A 264 6.90 22.77 -1.11
CA ALA A 264 5.45 22.82 -1.21
C ALA A 264 4.95 24.20 -0.70
N PRO A 265 3.84 24.72 -1.26
CA PRO A 265 3.21 25.94 -0.73
C PRO A 265 2.90 25.76 0.75
N SER A 266 3.30 26.75 1.59
CA SER A 266 3.11 26.74 3.04
C SER A 266 2.36 27.98 3.48
N THR A 267 1.49 27.80 4.49
CA THR A 267 0.74 28.87 5.14
C THR A 267 1.30 29.23 6.51
N GLU A 268 2.47 28.69 6.89
CA GLU A 268 3.05 28.80 8.22
C GLU A 268 3.25 30.28 8.68
N ASN A 269 3.57 31.17 7.77
CA ASN A 269 3.80 32.59 8.03
C ASN A 269 2.66 33.48 7.55
N ALA A 270 1.54 32.90 7.09
CA ALA A 270 0.40 33.68 6.62
C ALA A 270 -0.44 34.12 7.81
N ASN A 271 -0.11 35.30 8.34
CA ASN A 271 -1.01 36.02 9.22
C ASN A 271 -2.21 36.43 8.36
N ASN A 272 -3.38 35.77 8.53
CA ASN A 272 -4.66 36.12 7.94
C ASN A 272 -4.83 35.87 6.42
N LEU A 273 -4.82 34.59 6.00
CA LEU A 273 -5.36 34.21 4.67
C LEU A 273 -6.91 34.19 4.62
N ARG A 274 -7.57 34.69 5.66
CA ARG A 274 -9.05 34.68 5.78
C ARG A 274 -9.68 36.08 5.78
N GLU A 275 -8.93 37.14 5.50
CA GLU A 275 -9.46 38.47 5.20
C GLU A 275 -9.60 38.73 3.73
#